data_4f779d190c4c63600106d55de2d184b8
#
_entry.id   4f779d190c4c63600106d55de2d184b8
#
_cell.length_a   1.000
_cell.length_b   1.000
_cell.length_c   1.000
_cell.angle_alpha   90.00
_cell.angle_beta   90.00
_cell.angle_gamma   90.00
#
_symmetry.space_group_name_H-M   'P 1'
#
loop_
_entity.id
_entity.type
_entity.pdbx_description
1 polymer ?
#
loop_
_entity_poly.entity_id
_entity_poly.type
_entity_poly.pdbx_seq_one_letter_code
_entity_poly.pdbx_strand_id
1 'polypeptide(L)'
;MRYLHTMVRVTDLDQSLDFYCNKLGLVQVRKNDFPQGKFTLVFLCAPEDKAAAEAAIAAGRRDAPMLELTYNWDPEAYSGGRNFGHLAYEVDDIYATCEKLMKAGVTINRPPRDGRMAFVRSPDAISIEILQKGDAKAPAEPWASMPNTGAW
;
A
#
# COMPACT_ATOMS: atom_id res chain seq x y z
N MET A 1 -4.64 -24.63 3.54
CA MET A 1 -5.08 -23.22 3.66
C MET A 1 -3.98 -22.35 3.06
N ARG A 2 -4.33 -21.27 2.33
CA ARG A 2 -3.39 -20.33 1.73
C ARG A 2 -3.94 -18.92 1.85
N TYR A 3 -3.09 -17.95 2.21
CA TYR A 3 -3.46 -16.54 2.16
C TYR A 3 -3.57 -16.08 0.70
N LEU A 4 -4.62 -15.31 0.35
CA LEU A 4 -4.87 -14.85 -1.01
C LEU A 4 -4.72 -13.32 -1.14
N HIS A 5 -5.47 -12.57 -0.35
CA HIS A 5 -5.45 -11.10 -0.41
C HIS A 5 -5.94 -10.48 0.90
N THR A 6 -5.59 -9.22 1.10
CA THR A 6 -6.30 -8.29 1.99
C THR A 6 -7.13 -7.36 1.13
N MET A 7 -8.40 -7.15 1.49
CA MET A 7 -9.27 -6.18 0.83
C MET A 7 -9.37 -4.91 1.65
N VAL A 8 -9.24 -3.77 0.99
CA VAL A 8 -9.53 -2.45 1.55
C VAL A 8 -10.54 -1.72 0.65
N ARG A 9 -11.49 -1.01 1.27
CA ARG A 9 -12.40 -0.13 0.53
C ARG A 9 -11.74 1.22 0.28
N VAL A 10 -12.04 1.80 -0.89
CA VAL A 10 -11.52 3.10 -1.28
C VAL A 10 -12.68 4.00 -1.72
N THR A 11 -12.60 5.28 -1.35
CA THR A 11 -13.64 6.27 -1.67
C THR A 11 -13.45 6.89 -3.05
N ASP A 12 -12.20 6.93 -3.54
CA ASP A 12 -11.82 7.44 -4.86
C ASP A 12 -10.79 6.49 -5.48
N LEU A 13 -11.19 5.82 -6.57
CA LEU A 13 -10.35 4.82 -7.22
C LEU A 13 -9.11 5.43 -7.88
N ASP A 14 -9.24 6.60 -8.50
CA ASP A 14 -8.14 7.24 -9.23
C ASP A 14 -7.08 7.76 -8.24
N GLN A 15 -7.49 8.40 -7.14
CA GLN A 15 -6.58 8.80 -6.07
C GLN A 15 -5.89 7.60 -5.43
N SER A 16 -6.62 6.51 -5.23
CA SER A 16 -6.07 5.29 -4.64
C SER A 16 -5.05 4.62 -5.57
N LEU A 17 -5.35 4.55 -6.88
CA LEU A 17 -4.41 4.01 -7.86
C LEU A 17 -3.17 4.90 -8.00
N ASP A 18 -3.33 6.23 -7.97
CA ASP A 18 -2.19 7.14 -7.95
C ASP A 18 -1.30 6.90 -6.71
N PHE A 19 -1.93 6.73 -5.53
CA PHE A 19 -1.17 6.44 -4.31
C PHE A 19 -0.49 5.07 -4.37
N TYR A 20 -1.24 4.00 -4.58
CA TYR A 20 -0.70 2.64 -4.48
C TYR A 20 0.23 2.29 -5.65
N CYS A 21 -0.07 2.72 -6.89
CA CYS A 21 0.74 2.38 -8.05
C CYS A 21 1.83 3.42 -8.35
N ASN A 22 1.49 4.71 -8.49
CA ASN A 22 2.46 5.70 -8.93
C ASN A 22 3.42 6.13 -7.80
N LYS A 23 2.91 6.31 -6.57
CA LYS A 23 3.71 6.77 -5.43
C LYS A 23 4.37 5.61 -4.70
N LEU A 24 3.58 4.63 -4.22
CA LEU A 24 4.09 3.48 -3.47
C LEU A 24 4.82 2.46 -4.37
N GLY A 25 4.35 2.25 -5.61
CA GLY A 25 5.03 1.43 -6.61
C GLY A 25 4.45 0.03 -6.79
N LEU A 26 3.24 -0.24 -6.30
CA LEU A 26 2.55 -1.48 -6.58
C LEU A 26 2.13 -1.57 -8.06
N VAL A 27 1.89 -2.79 -8.53
CA VAL A 27 1.50 -3.06 -9.92
C VAL A 27 0.08 -3.59 -9.97
N GLN A 28 -0.76 -2.98 -10.81
CA GLN A 28 -2.09 -3.52 -11.08
C GLN A 28 -1.98 -4.77 -11.96
N VAL A 29 -2.57 -5.87 -11.49
CA VAL A 29 -2.59 -7.16 -12.22
C VAL A 29 -3.98 -7.55 -12.71
N ARG A 30 -5.03 -6.98 -12.12
CA ARG A 30 -6.41 -7.24 -12.56
C ARG A 30 -7.34 -6.10 -12.17
N LYS A 31 -8.32 -5.81 -13.04
CA LYS A 31 -9.46 -4.92 -12.76
C LYS A 31 -10.73 -5.55 -13.32
N ASN A 32 -11.80 -5.52 -12.51
CA ASN A 32 -13.11 -6.02 -12.90
C ASN A 32 -14.21 -5.10 -12.41
N ASP A 33 -15.11 -4.72 -13.31
CA ASP A 33 -16.32 -3.99 -12.97
C ASP A 33 -17.49 -4.95 -12.81
N PHE A 34 -18.33 -4.69 -11.81
CA PHE A 34 -19.53 -5.47 -11.48
C PHE A 34 -20.77 -4.55 -11.48
N PRO A 35 -21.37 -4.29 -12.68
CA PRO A 35 -22.45 -3.31 -12.79
C PRO A 35 -23.69 -3.65 -11.97
N GLN A 36 -24.01 -4.93 -11.83
CA GLN A 36 -25.16 -5.37 -11.01
C GLN A 36 -24.97 -5.10 -9.54
N GLY A 37 -23.72 -5.18 -9.04
CA GLY A 37 -23.35 -4.88 -7.66
C GLY A 37 -22.90 -3.45 -7.45
N LYS A 38 -22.74 -2.67 -8.51
CA LYS A 38 -22.24 -1.29 -8.51
C LYS A 38 -20.89 -1.15 -7.78
N PHE A 39 -19.93 -1.97 -8.13
CA PHE A 39 -18.57 -1.85 -7.59
C PHE A 39 -17.52 -2.28 -8.61
N THR A 40 -16.31 -1.81 -8.37
CA THR A 40 -15.10 -2.20 -9.11
C THR A 40 -14.11 -2.86 -8.15
N LEU A 41 -13.49 -3.96 -8.58
CA LEU A 41 -12.38 -4.60 -7.89
C LEU A 41 -11.09 -4.38 -8.68
N VAL A 42 -10.04 -3.95 -7.97
CA VAL A 42 -8.69 -3.85 -8.53
C VAL A 42 -7.74 -4.66 -7.64
N PHE A 43 -6.93 -5.51 -8.27
CA PHE A 43 -5.91 -6.31 -7.57
C PHE A 43 -4.53 -5.78 -7.89
N LEU A 44 -3.79 -5.50 -6.85
CA LEU A 44 -2.42 -4.98 -6.88
C LEU A 44 -1.46 -5.98 -6.23
N CYS A 45 -0.22 -6.01 -6.67
CA CYS A 45 0.85 -6.77 -6.02
C CYS A 45 2.16 -5.97 -5.99
N ALA A 46 3.14 -6.43 -5.22
CA ALA A 46 4.50 -5.92 -5.30
C ALA A 46 5.10 -6.23 -6.69
N PRO A 47 6.03 -5.40 -7.21
CA PRO A 47 6.65 -5.64 -8.52
C PRO A 47 7.30 -7.02 -8.64
N GLU A 48 7.93 -7.51 -7.58
CA GLU A 48 8.58 -8.82 -7.52
C GLU A 48 7.60 -9.98 -7.66
N ASP A 49 6.35 -9.79 -7.21
CA ASP A 49 5.28 -10.80 -7.27
C ASP A 49 4.49 -10.79 -8.58
N LYS A 50 4.73 -9.80 -9.48
CA LYS A 50 3.93 -9.58 -10.68
C LYS A 50 3.85 -10.82 -11.57
N ALA A 51 4.99 -11.41 -11.89
CA ALA A 51 5.03 -12.57 -12.80
C ALA A 51 4.27 -13.78 -12.21
N ALA A 52 4.41 -14.01 -10.90
CA ALA A 52 3.68 -15.07 -10.20
C ALA A 52 2.17 -14.79 -10.15
N ALA A 53 1.77 -13.54 -9.91
CA ALA A 53 0.37 -13.12 -9.88
C ALA A 53 -0.29 -13.25 -11.26
N GLU A 54 0.37 -12.81 -12.33
CA GLU A 54 -0.13 -12.93 -13.70
C GLU A 54 -0.25 -14.40 -14.14
N ALA A 55 0.74 -15.23 -13.84
CA ALA A 55 0.70 -16.65 -14.12
C ALA A 55 -0.42 -17.37 -13.35
N ALA A 56 -0.64 -17.02 -12.10
CA ALA A 56 -1.73 -17.55 -11.30
C ALA A 56 -3.10 -17.16 -11.87
N ILE A 57 -3.29 -15.89 -12.23
CA ILE A 57 -4.52 -15.37 -12.83
C ILE A 57 -4.80 -16.07 -14.18
N ALA A 58 -3.80 -16.19 -15.05
CA ALA A 58 -3.92 -16.86 -16.35
C ALA A 58 -4.33 -18.34 -16.22
N ALA A 59 -3.87 -19.01 -15.16
CA ALA A 59 -4.23 -20.39 -14.83
C ALA A 59 -5.54 -20.53 -14.02
N GLY A 60 -6.31 -19.45 -13.84
CA GLY A 60 -7.54 -19.46 -13.05
C GLY A 60 -7.29 -19.62 -11.53
N ARG A 61 -6.05 -19.46 -11.07
CA ARG A 61 -5.67 -19.55 -9.66
C ARG A 61 -5.56 -18.17 -9.02
N ARG A 62 -5.43 -18.15 -7.70
CA ARG A 62 -5.28 -16.93 -6.88
C ARG A 62 -4.24 -17.16 -5.79
N ASP A 63 -3.07 -17.67 -6.16
CA ASP A 63 -2.07 -18.16 -5.21
C ASP A 63 -0.86 -17.22 -5.01
N ALA A 64 -0.91 -16.01 -5.52
CA ALA A 64 0.01 -14.93 -5.18
C ALA A 64 -0.65 -13.95 -4.18
N PRO A 65 0.09 -13.44 -3.18
CA PRO A 65 -0.45 -12.45 -2.25
C PRO A 65 -0.76 -11.14 -2.98
N MET A 66 -1.95 -10.58 -2.73
CA MET A 66 -2.41 -9.37 -3.40
C MET A 66 -3.09 -8.42 -2.42
N LEU A 67 -3.10 -7.14 -2.76
CA LEU A 67 -4.00 -6.14 -2.19
C LEU A 67 -5.19 -5.98 -3.13
N GLU A 68 -6.41 -6.17 -2.61
CA GLU A 68 -7.65 -5.90 -3.34
C GLU A 68 -8.19 -4.54 -2.94
N LEU A 69 -8.36 -3.64 -3.90
CA LEU A 69 -9.10 -2.39 -3.72
C LEU A 69 -10.55 -2.62 -4.16
N THR A 70 -11.50 -2.30 -3.29
CA THR A 70 -12.94 -2.31 -3.62
C THR A 70 -13.45 -0.87 -3.65
N TYR A 71 -13.89 -0.43 -4.82
CA TYR A 71 -14.54 0.87 -5.03
C TYR A 71 -16.03 0.66 -5.25
N ASN A 72 -16.86 1.12 -4.32
CA ASN A 72 -18.32 1.14 -4.46
C ASN A 72 -18.72 2.40 -5.26
N TRP A 73 -19.57 2.23 -6.28
CA TRP A 73 -19.99 3.33 -7.15
C TRP A 73 -20.95 4.29 -6.46
N ASP A 74 -21.77 3.79 -5.55
CA ASP A 74 -22.58 4.64 -4.69
C ASP A 74 -21.68 5.25 -3.59
N PRO A 75 -21.72 6.58 -3.36
CA PRO A 75 -20.85 7.23 -2.38
C PRO A 75 -21.03 6.65 -0.97
N GLU A 76 -19.90 6.32 -0.33
CA GLU A 76 -19.88 5.76 1.02
C GLU A 76 -18.73 6.41 1.82
N ALA A 77 -18.99 6.74 3.08
CA ALA A 77 -17.94 7.22 3.99
C ALA A 77 -17.44 6.06 4.84
N TYR A 78 -16.13 5.90 4.91
CA TYR A 78 -15.50 4.86 5.74
C TYR A 78 -14.91 5.49 7.00
N SER A 79 -15.15 4.84 8.14
CA SER A 79 -14.48 5.16 9.39
C SER A 79 -13.55 4.01 9.77
N GLY A 80 -12.28 4.33 10.04
CA GLY A 80 -11.31 3.33 10.50
C GLY A 80 -11.63 2.88 11.92
N GLY A 81 -11.57 1.56 12.16
CA GLY A 81 -11.52 0.98 13.49
C GLY A 81 -10.07 0.71 13.91
N ARG A 82 -9.85 0.35 15.17
CA ARG A 82 -8.52 -0.04 15.67
C ARG A 82 -8.22 -1.54 15.48
N ASN A 83 -9.16 -2.32 15.03
CA ASN A 83 -8.98 -3.75 14.83
C ASN A 83 -8.04 -4.04 13.65
N PHE A 84 -8.23 -3.36 12.51
CA PHE A 84 -7.27 -3.41 11.41
C PHE A 84 -6.04 -2.56 11.76
N GLY A 85 -4.85 -3.15 11.67
CA GLY A 85 -3.59 -2.48 11.94
C GLY A 85 -3.06 -1.72 10.71
N HIS A 86 -2.25 -2.41 9.91
CA HIS A 86 -1.59 -1.83 8.74
C HIS A 86 -1.32 -2.87 7.65
N LEU A 87 -0.99 -2.40 6.46
CA LEU A 87 -0.33 -3.17 5.41
C LEU A 87 1.18 -2.92 5.53
N ALA A 88 2.00 -3.95 5.34
CA ALA A 88 3.46 -3.82 5.41
C ALA A 88 4.11 -4.19 4.07
N TYR A 89 5.10 -3.40 3.67
CA TYR A 89 5.90 -3.61 2.46
C TYR A 89 7.39 -3.46 2.77
N GLU A 90 8.18 -4.41 2.28
CA GLU A 90 9.63 -4.36 2.34
C GLU A 90 10.17 -3.59 1.13
N VAL A 91 11.21 -2.78 1.34
CA VAL A 91 11.87 -1.98 0.31
C VAL A 91 13.38 -2.10 0.41
N ASP A 92 14.09 -2.02 -0.72
CA ASP A 92 15.55 -2.13 -0.76
C ASP A 92 16.26 -0.93 -0.09
N ASP A 93 15.66 0.26 -0.14
CA ASP A 93 16.18 1.46 0.52
C ASP A 93 15.05 2.31 1.11
N ILE A 94 14.90 2.26 2.44
CA ILE A 94 13.85 2.96 3.16
C ILE A 94 13.99 4.49 3.08
N TYR A 95 15.22 5.01 3.06
CA TYR A 95 15.45 6.45 2.98
C TYR A 95 15.07 7.00 1.61
N ALA A 96 15.53 6.33 0.53
CA ALA A 96 15.17 6.69 -0.84
C ALA A 96 13.67 6.57 -1.09
N THR A 97 13.03 5.53 -0.53
CA THR A 97 11.57 5.33 -0.63
C THR A 97 10.81 6.45 0.08
N CYS A 98 11.18 6.78 1.32
CA CYS A 98 10.54 7.87 2.07
C CYS A 98 10.76 9.24 1.39
N GLU A 99 11.95 9.50 0.84
CA GLU A 99 12.22 10.73 0.08
C GLU A 99 11.34 10.83 -1.17
N LYS A 100 11.21 9.74 -1.94
CA LYS A 100 10.33 9.67 -3.13
C LYS A 100 8.88 9.95 -2.74
N LEU A 101 8.38 9.32 -1.69
CA LEU A 101 7.01 9.51 -1.21
C LEU A 101 6.78 10.95 -0.76
N MET A 102 7.69 11.53 0.01
CA MET A 102 7.61 12.92 0.47
C MET A 102 7.62 13.91 -0.69
N LYS A 103 8.48 13.72 -1.70
CA LYS A 103 8.50 14.51 -2.94
C LYS A 103 7.18 14.39 -3.74
N ALA A 104 6.51 13.24 -3.65
CA ALA A 104 5.20 13.01 -4.25
C ALA A 104 4.02 13.53 -3.39
N GLY A 105 4.29 14.28 -2.31
CA GLY A 105 3.28 14.88 -1.45
C GLY A 105 2.67 13.93 -0.41
N VAL A 106 3.28 12.76 -0.18
CA VAL A 106 2.84 11.83 0.87
C VAL A 106 3.46 12.24 2.19
N THR A 107 2.65 12.40 3.23
CA THR A 107 3.15 12.67 4.58
C THR A 107 3.83 11.43 5.15
N ILE A 108 5.06 11.59 5.63
CA ILE A 108 5.75 10.55 6.40
C ILE A 108 5.30 10.70 7.86
N ASN A 109 4.33 9.86 8.27
CA ASN A 109 3.73 9.96 9.61
C ASN A 109 4.72 9.55 10.70
N ARG A 110 5.43 8.43 10.52
CA ARG A 110 6.58 8.04 11.35
C ARG A 110 7.82 7.97 10.47
N PRO A 111 8.77 8.89 10.62
CA PRO A 111 10.03 8.84 9.87
C PRO A 111 10.89 7.62 10.23
N PRO A 112 11.73 7.12 9.31
CA PRO A 112 12.61 5.98 9.54
C PRO A 112 13.86 6.35 10.36
N ARG A 113 13.68 6.87 11.59
CA ARG A 113 14.77 7.34 12.46
C ARG A 113 15.78 6.28 12.82
N ASP A 114 15.30 5.04 12.92
CA ASP A 114 16.09 3.86 13.26
C ASP A 114 16.67 3.15 12.01
N GLY A 115 16.44 3.71 10.82
CA GLY A 115 16.83 3.10 9.56
C GLY A 115 16.07 1.81 9.24
N ARG A 116 15.01 1.48 10.00
CA ARG A 116 14.32 0.19 9.94
C ARG A 116 12.90 0.28 9.41
N MET A 117 12.09 1.18 9.97
CA MET A 117 10.67 1.27 9.64
C MET A 117 10.18 2.71 9.52
N ALA A 118 9.21 2.91 8.65
CA ALA A 118 8.46 4.15 8.50
C ALA A 118 6.97 3.86 8.38
N PHE A 119 6.14 4.88 8.64
CA PHE A 119 4.70 4.79 8.38
C PHE A 119 4.22 5.97 7.55
N VAL A 120 3.34 5.66 6.61
CA VAL A 120 2.55 6.62 5.83
C VAL A 120 1.08 6.20 5.85
N ARG A 121 0.18 7.03 5.30
CA ARG A 121 -1.23 6.68 5.12
C ARG A 121 -1.66 6.82 3.67
N SER A 122 -2.54 5.92 3.24
CA SER A 122 -3.27 6.04 1.98
C SER A 122 -4.28 7.18 2.03
N PRO A 123 -4.87 7.60 0.89
CA PRO A 123 -5.95 8.60 0.87
C PRO A 123 -7.13 8.26 1.79
N ASP A 124 -7.46 6.98 1.93
CA ASP A 124 -8.53 6.49 2.83
C ASP A 124 -8.02 6.17 4.24
N ALA A 125 -6.89 6.75 4.63
CA ALA A 125 -6.29 6.65 5.96
C ALA A 125 -5.89 5.21 6.38
N ILE A 126 -5.71 4.29 5.43
CA ILE A 126 -5.11 2.98 5.70
C ILE A 126 -3.64 3.18 6.06
N SER A 127 -3.24 2.65 7.21
CA SER A 127 -1.84 2.69 7.66
C SER A 127 -0.97 1.76 6.81
N ILE A 128 0.17 2.27 6.36
CA ILE A 128 1.14 1.54 5.54
C ILE A 128 2.49 1.58 6.27
N GLU A 129 2.98 0.42 6.66
CA GLU A 129 4.33 0.24 7.18
C GLU A 129 5.31 -0.01 6.03
N ILE A 130 6.43 0.68 6.05
CA ILE A 130 7.54 0.50 5.12
C ILE A 130 8.73 -0.02 5.91
N LEU A 131 9.27 -1.16 5.50
CA LEU A 131 10.36 -1.86 6.19
C LEU A 131 11.61 -1.91 5.32
N GLN A 132 12.77 -1.67 5.94
CA GLN A 132 14.06 -1.87 5.30
C GLN A 132 14.33 -3.37 5.12
N LYS A 133 14.67 -3.78 3.91
CA LYS A 133 15.14 -5.14 3.61
C LYS A 133 16.50 -5.39 4.25
N GLY A 134 16.65 -6.56 4.87
CA GLY A 134 17.88 -6.92 5.56
C GLY A 134 18.10 -6.14 6.85
N ASP A 135 19.34 -5.68 7.07
CA ASP A 135 19.71 -4.93 8.28
C ASP A 135 19.20 -3.49 8.24
N ALA A 136 18.94 -2.92 9.43
CA ALA A 136 18.62 -1.52 9.55
C ALA A 136 19.78 -0.64 9.05
N LYS A 137 19.45 0.43 8.32
CA LYS A 137 20.45 1.43 7.91
C LYS A 137 20.92 2.25 9.10
N ALA A 138 22.16 2.74 9.04
CA ALA A 138 22.63 3.69 10.06
C ALA A 138 21.72 4.93 10.09
N PRO A 139 21.36 5.47 11.28
CA PRO A 139 20.58 6.69 11.38
C PRO A 139 21.21 7.83 10.55
N ALA A 140 20.39 8.53 9.78
CA ALA A 140 20.83 9.61 8.91
C ALA A 140 19.84 10.78 8.89
N GLU A 141 20.35 11.99 8.78
CA GLU A 141 19.51 13.17 8.60
C GLU A 141 18.91 13.21 7.17
N PRO A 142 17.72 13.81 6.99
CA PRO A 142 16.89 14.48 8.02
C PRO A 142 16.06 13.52 8.88
N TRP A 143 16.09 12.23 8.62
CA TRP A 143 15.19 11.24 9.22
C TRP A 143 15.46 11.05 10.72
N ALA A 144 16.72 11.08 11.13
CA ALA A 144 17.12 10.82 12.52
C ALA A 144 16.49 11.81 13.51
N SER A 145 16.36 13.08 13.13
CA SER A 145 15.78 14.14 13.95
C SER A 145 14.32 14.47 13.63
N MET A 146 13.76 13.93 12.52
CA MET A 146 12.43 14.29 12.06
C MET A 146 11.35 13.80 13.04
N PRO A 147 10.42 14.67 13.50
CA PRO A 147 9.34 14.28 14.41
C PRO A 147 8.25 13.47 13.70
N ASN A 148 7.40 12.80 14.47
CA ASN A 148 6.19 12.18 13.95
C ASN A 148 5.19 13.25 13.50
N THR A 149 4.38 12.95 12.49
CA THR A 149 3.30 13.81 11.98
C THR A 149 1.98 13.04 12.01
N GLY A 150 1.03 13.52 12.82
CA GLY A 150 -0.27 12.87 12.98
C GLY A 150 -0.19 11.50 13.64
N ALA A 151 -1.15 10.64 13.30
CA ALA A 151 -1.23 9.25 13.78
C ALA A 151 -1.09 8.29 12.58
N TRP A 152 -0.64 7.06 12.85
CA TRP A 152 -0.46 6.00 11.86
C TRP A 152 -0.99 4.67 12.38
#